data_9efcea9a3e82a57363b4bf4a02ad84d1
#
_entry.id   9efcea9a3e82a57363b4bf4a02ad84d1
#
_cell.length_a   1.000
_cell.length_b   1.000
_cell.length_c   1.000
_cell.angle_alpha   90.00
_cell.angle_beta   90.00
_cell.angle_gamma   90.00
#
_symmetry.space_group_name_H-M   'P 1'
#
loop_
_entity.id
_entity.type
_entity.pdbx_description
1 polymer ?
#
loop_
_entity_poly.entity_id
_entity_poly.type
_entity_poly.pdbx_seq_one_letter_code
_entity_poly.pdbx_strand_id
1 'polypeptide(L)'
;MLSLLFFWGHQPGQAFSKSLKFTLDSKTFFKNLERKPVPVRAPFRIPSGETRTGTILKPAFQYNIKKGINIELGGLMDLPFGQDDGISEGEPVISLHIDYLPGWRFTAGTLNREHPLLDAIFDDDLEFTDLAEHGFQIQADTRKLRQDFWLDWELNETSTRREKFVLGNYTQWMPGNFMFDLQVLWVHFGGQNNSGGPAENNFTYALGMGYSFSKNRFKESREPYIKKWNSQKTGFTVHYINSHDRSAGTSDNFVTNKDSGLLFKLFTTHWDTDFYFRVWSGGSRHFLPRNGDPIYTNRDFEELGMEKTWWLDDDISIRGSYQISEHRDGTITHTELLSVQWHIDFTLSKNHSDTVPNQH
;
A
#
# COMPACT_ATOMS: atom_id res chain seq x y z
N MET A 1 -8.22 -15.64 -26.15
CA MET A 1 -9.04 -14.56 -26.66
C MET A 1 -10.21 -14.37 -25.72
N LEU A 2 -10.03 -13.57 -24.66
CA LEU A 2 -11.05 -13.29 -23.65
C LEU A 2 -11.81 -12.05 -24.09
N SER A 3 -13.06 -12.23 -24.53
CA SER A 3 -13.97 -11.12 -24.84
C SER A 3 -14.53 -10.58 -23.52
N LEU A 4 -14.01 -9.45 -23.05
CA LEU A 4 -14.59 -8.66 -21.98
C LEU A 4 -15.88 -8.01 -22.50
N LEU A 5 -17.01 -8.63 -22.22
CA LEU A 5 -18.34 -8.05 -22.46
C LEU A 5 -18.59 -6.96 -21.40
N PHE A 6 -18.49 -5.72 -21.81
CA PHE A 6 -18.93 -4.56 -21.03
C PHE A 6 -20.46 -4.49 -21.03
N PHE A 7 -21.12 -5.01 -20.00
CA PHE A 7 -22.54 -4.75 -19.77
C PHE A 7 -22.71 -3.38 -19.12
N TRP A 8 -23.12 -2.42 -19.92
CA TRP A 8 -23.57 -1.10 -19.44
C TRP A 8 -25.02 -1.22 -18.92
N GLY A 9 -25.17 -1.41 -17.63
CA GLY A 9 -26.48 -1.28 -16.97
C GLY A 9 -26.90 0.19 -16.88
N HIS A 10 -27.82 0.63 -17.70
CA HIS A 10 -28.44 1.95 -17.58
C HIS A 10 -29.32 1.96 -16.33
N GLN A 11 -28.91 2.69 -15.29
CA GLN A 11 -29.84 3.11 -14.23
C GLN A 11 -30.43 4.47 -14.61
N PRO A 12 -31.76 4.60 -14.68
CA PRO A 12 -32.41 5.86 -15.00
C PRO A 12 -32.42 6.79 -13.78
N GLY A 13 -32.04 8.04 -13.96
CA GLY A 13 -32.68 9.15 -13.30
C GLY A 13 -31.99 9.92 -12.19
N GLN A 14 -30.66 9.98 -12.09
CA GLN A 14 -30.04 11.11 -11.38
C GLN A 14 -29.32 12.01 -12.38
N ALA A 15 -29.75 13.27 -12.45
CA ALA A 15 -29.06 14.29 -13.24
C ALA A 15 -27.62 14.42 -12.72
N PHE A 16 -26.65 14.02 -13.54
CA PHE A 16 -25.23 14.15 -13.25
C PHE A 16 -24.83 15.61 -13.55
N SER A 17 -24.25 16.31 -12.58
CA SER A 17 -23.63 17.60 -12.82
C SER A 17 -22.11 17.42 -12.94
N LYS A 18 -21.53 17.95 -14.02
CA LYS A 18 -20.08 18.11 -14.10
C LYS A 18 -19.62 19.03 -12.97
N SER A 19 -18.59 18.64 -12.28
CA SER A 19 -18.05 19.44 -11.17
C SER A 19 -16.54 19.47 -11.19
N LEU A 20 -15.97 20.61 -10.86
CA LEU A 20 -14.55 20.80 -10.61
C LEU A 20 -14.36 21.03 -9.12
N LYS A 21 -13.51 20.24 -8.50
CA LYS A 21 -13.10 20.38 -7.11
C LYS A 21 -11.61 20.64 -7.03
N PHE A 22 -11.18 21.39 -6.03
CA PHE A 22 -9.81 21.41 -5.56
C PHE A 22 -9.74 20.58 -4.30
N THR A 23 -8.74 19.70 -4.20
CA THR A 23 -8.46 18.89 -3.01
C THR A 23 -7.05 19.16 -2.52
N LEU A 24 -6.86 19.09 -1.23
CA LEU A 24 -5.55 19.15 -0.61
C LEU A 24 -5.47 18.10 0.49
N ASP A 25 -4.67 17.08 0.24
CA ASP A 25 -4.32 16.06 1.23
C ASP A 25 -2.98 16.39 1.86
N SER A 26 -2.87 16.20 3.15
CA SER A 26 -1.63 16.37 3.90
C SER A 26 -1.43 15.25 4.89
N LYS A 27 -0.18 14.80 5.01
CA LYS A 27 0.27 13.85 6.02
C LYS A 27 1.56 14.38 6.65
N THR A 28 1.45 14.92 7.86
CA THR A 28 2.63 15.27 8.67
C THR A 28 2.97 14.11 9.58
N PHE A 29 4.23 13.71 9.63
CA PHE A 29 4.64 12.51 10.34
C PHE A 29 5.97 12.66 11.07
N PHE A 30 6.09 11.85 12.11
CA PHE A 30 7.31 11.52 12.83
C PHE A 30 7.37 10.00 12.93
N LYS A 31 8.39 9.37 12.34
CA LYS A 31 8.67 7.94 12.47
C LYS A 31 10.07 7.78 13.03
N ASN A 32 10.19 7.02 14.11
CA ASN A 32 11.46 6.71 14.74
C ASN A 32 11.64 5.20 14.83
N LEU A 33 12.73 4.70 14.30
CA LEU A 33 13.17 3.32 14.42
C LEU A 33 14.43 3.31 15.26
N GLU A 34 14.36 2.72 16.45
CA GLU A 34 15.51 2.49 17.32
C GLU A 34 15.90 1.00 17.30
N ARG A 35 17.17 0.75 17.21
CA ARG A 35 17.71 -0.59 17.30
C ARG A 35 18.77 -0.66 18.38
N LYS A 36 18.63 -1.58 19.30
CA LYS A 36 19.67 -1.92 20.29
C LYS A 36 20.45 -3.14 19.76
N PRO A 37 21.64 -2.92 19.14
CA PRO A 37 22.40 -4.03 18.59
C PRO A 37 22.96 -4.87 19.74
N VAL A 38 22.76 -6.17 19.65
CA VAL A 38 23.58 -7.12 20.38
C VAL A 38 24.91 -7.25 19.59
N PRO A 39 26.07 -7.34 20.23
CA PRO A 39 27.37 -7.40 19.56
C PRO A 39 27.56 -8.79 18.90
N VAL A 40 26.77 -9.12 17.91
CA VAL A 40 26.92 -10.31 17.08
C VAL A 40 27.22 -9.84 15.66
N ARG A 41 28.22 -10.46 15.03
CA ARG A 41 28.57 -10.26 13.64
C ARG A 41 27.41 -10.72 12.75
N ALA A 42 26.44 -9.85 12.55
CA ALA A 42 25.35 -10.11 11.63
C ALA A 42 25.81 -9.73 10.21
N PRO A 43 25.72 -10.65 9.23
CA PRO A 43 26.04 -10.34 7.83
C PRO A 43 24.97 -9.49 7.13
N PHE A 44 23.94 -9.02 7.84
CA PHE A 44 22.77 -8.36 7.29
C PHE A 44 22.78 -6.86 7.58
N ARG A 45 22.47 -6.07 6.55
CA ARG A 45 22.24 -4.63 6.67
C ARG A 45 20.82 -4.39 7.21
N ILE A 46 20.63 -4.54 8.49
CA ILE A 46 19.43 -3.98 9.11
C ILE A 46 19.76 -2.53 9.45
N PRO A 47 18.87 -1.58 9.16
CA PRO A 47 19.10 -0.17 9.48
C PRO A 47 19.52 0.03 10.94
N SER A 48 20.50 0.89 11.16
CA SER A 48 21.07 1.17 12.48
C SER A 48 20.26 2.18 13.29
N GLY A 49 18.94 2.17 13.14
CA GLY A 49 18.08 3.24 13.67
C GLY A 49 17.94 4.39 12.67
N GLU A 50 16.73 4.89 12.54
CA GLU A 50 16.41 5.98 11.63
C GLU A 50 15.26 6.80 12.19
N THR A 51 15.38 8.12 12.09
CA THR A 51 14.29 9.05 12.37
C THR A 51 13.92 9.79 11.10
N ARG A 52 12.66 9.69 10.70
CA ARG A 52 12.08 10.41 9.57
C ARG A 52 10.98 11.33 10.06
N THR A 53 10.98 12.54 9.57
CA THR A 53 9.98 13.54 9.95
C THR A 53 9.79 14.51 8.80
N GLY A 54 8.55 14.83 8.51
CA GLY A 54 8.23 15.69 7.37
C GLY A 54 6.74 15.85 7.15
N THR A 55 6.41 16.46 6.04
CA THR A 55 5.04 16.63 5.57
C THR A 55 4.95 16.25 4.11
N ILE A 56 4.06 15.33 3.77
CA ILE A 56 3.68 15.02 2.40
C ILE A 56 2.43 15.83 2.08
N LEU A 57 2.46 16.58 0.97
CA LEU A 57 1.34 17.37 0.48
C LEU A 57 0.92 16.89 -0.91
N LYS A 58 -0.39 16.79 -1.13
CA LYS A 58 -0.99 16.45 -2.43
C LYS A 58 -2.10 17.42 -2.78
N PRO A 59 -1.79 18.62 -3.34
CA PRO A 59 -2.77 19.48 -3.97
C PRO A 59 -3.21 18.91 -5.32
N ALA A 60 -4.52 18.87 -5.59
CA ALA A 60 -5.03 18.37 -6.86
C ALA A 60 -6.35 19.03 -7.27
N PHE A 61 -6.60 19.07 -8.56
CA PHE A 61 -7.89 19.39 -9.15
C PHE A 61 -8.55 18.08 -9.61
N GLN A 62 -9.79 17.86 -9.17
CA GLN A 62 -10.59 16.71 -9.58
C GLN A 62 -11.75 17.18 -10.46
N TYR A 63 -11.82 16.70 -11.69
CA TYR A 63 -12.88 16.99 -12.62
C TYR A 63 -13.75 15.75 -12.88
N ASN A 64 -14.99 15.81 -12.44
CA ASN A 64 -15.98 14.77 -12.70
C ASN A 64 -16.55 14.93 -14.12
N ILE A 65 -16.16 14.03 -15.04
CA ILE A 65 -16.59 14.05 -16.44
C ILE A 65 -18.02 13.54 -16.57
N LYS A 66 -18.31 12.43 -15.94
CA LYS A 66 -19.63 11.80 -15.82
C LYS A 66 -19.67 10.92 -14.57
N LYS A 67 -20.86 10.41 -14.22
CA LYS A 67 -21.02 9.53 -13.06
C LYS A 67 -20.01 8.37 -13.11
N GLY A 68 -19.20 8.25 -12.07
CA GLY A 68 -18.17 7.23 -11.94
C GLY A 68 -16.93 7.42 -12.80
N ILE A 69 -16.74 8.57 -13.45
CA ILE A 69 -15.49 8.88 -14.17
C ILE A 69 -15.01 10.26 -13.76
N ASN A 70 -13.81 10.31 -13.22
CA ASN A 70 -13.14 11.56 -12.87
C ASN A 70 -11.67 11.55 -13.32
N ILE A 71 -11.13 12.74 -13.54
CA ILE A 71 -9.71 13.00 -13.77
C ILE A 71 -9.19 13.79 -12.59
N GLU A 72 -8.01 13.43 -12.11
CA GLU A 72 -7.25 14.15 -11.09
C GLU A 72 -5.95 14.69 -11.71
N LEU A 73 -5.67 15.96 -11.47
CA LEU A 73 -4.46 16.65 -11.92
C LEU A 73 -3.88 17.43 -10.74
N GLY A 74 -2.65 17.15 -10.38
CA GLY A 74 -2.04 17.76 -9.21
C GLY A 74 -0.54 17.53 -9.09
N GLY A 75 -0.04 17.63 -7.88
CA GLY A 75 1.32 17.32 -7.51
C GLY A 75 1.38 16.61 -6.17
N LEU A 76 2.43 15.87 -5.95
CA LEU A 76 2.81 15.25 -4.70
C LEU A 76 4.16 15.82 -4.28
N MET A 77 4.31 16.27 -3.05
CA MET A 77 5.52 16.94 -2.57
C MET A 77 5.92 16.38 -1.21
N ASP A 78 7.19 16.02 -1.07
CA ASP A 78 7.82 15.71 0.21
C ASP A 78 8.55 16.92 0.76
N LEU A 79 8.23 17.29 2.00
CA LEU A 79 8.82 18.40 2.75
C LEU A 79 9.42 17.85 4.06
N PRO A 80 10.65 17.31 4.01
CA PRO A 80 11.30 16.80 5.21
C PRO A 80 11.64 17.93 6.18
N PHE A 81 11.53 17.65 7.47
CA PHE A 81 11.92 18.62 8.49
C PHE A 81 13.42 18.54 8.78
N GLY A 82 14.03 19.69 9.07
CA GLY A 82 15.43 19.77 9.45
C GLY A 82 16.44 19.62 8.31
N GLN A 83 15.98 19.69 7.07
CA GLN A 83 16.85 19.78 5.87
C GLN A 83 16.87 21.20 5.32
N ASP A 84 17.99 21.58 4.69
CA ASP A 84 18.14 22.90 4.08
C ASP A 84 17.32 23.06 2.79
N ASP A 85 17.01 21.95 2.11
CA ASP A 85 16.17 21.90 0.92
C ASP A 85 14.69 21.79 1.34
N GLY A 86 13.87 22.78 0.94
CA GLY A 86 12.48 22.87 1.36
C GLY A 86 11.57 21.76 0.77
N ILE A 87 11.87 21.27 -0.41
CA ILE A 87 11.17 20.17 -1.10
C ILE A 87 12.23 19.18 -1.52
N SER A 88 12.16 17.95 -0.98
CA SER A 88 13.14 16.90 -1.33
C SER A 88 12.73 16.16 -2.60
N GLU A 89 11.43 15.97 -2.81
CA GLU A 89 10.86 15.26 -3.94
C GLU A 89 9.54 15.90 -4.36
N GLY A 90 9.30 15.94 -5.66
CA GLY A 90 8.06 16.45 -6.24
C GLY A 90 7.67 15.64 -7.47
N GLU A 91 6.46 15.04 -7.43
CA GLU A 91 5.93 14.20 -8.47
C GLU A 91 4.60 14.74 -9.02
N PRO A 92 4.39 14.70 -10.36
CA PRO A 92 3.10 15.07 -10.95
C PRO A 92 2.04 14.01 -10.61
N VAL A 93 0.84 14.44 -10.28
CA VAL A 93 -0.32 13.59 -10.12
C VAL A 93 -1.22 13.74 -11.35
N ILE A 94 -1.37 12.68 -12.12
CA ILE A 94 -2.25 12.62 -13.29
C ILE A 94 -2.96 11.28 -13.25
N SER A 95 -4.27 11.27 -12.94
CA SER A 95 -5.02 10.03 -12.79
C SER A 95 -6.37 10.10 -13.49
N LEU A 96 -6.74 9.00 -14.12
CA LEU A 96 -8.10 8.73 -14.59
C LEU A 96 -8.68 7.64 -13.70
N HIS A 97 -9.78 7.94 -13.02
CA HIS A 97 -10.51 6.99 -12.20
C HIS A 97 -11.85 6.62 -12.84
N ILE A 98 -12.14 5.32 -12.90
CA ILE A 98 -13.38 4.78 -13.45
C ILE A 98 -14.01 3.84 -12.42
N ASP A 99 -15.10 4.26 -11.79
CA ASP A 99 -15.94 3.43 -10.93
C ASP A 99 -16.94 2.67 -11.83
N TYR A 100 -16.60 1.45 -12.24
CA TYR A 100 -17.37 0.71 -13.26
C TYR A 100 -18.42 -0.23 -12.68
N LEU A 101 -18.25 -0.65 -11.41
CA LEU A 101 -19.22 -1.41 -10.63
C LEU A 101 -19.23 -0.90 -9.19
N PRO A 102 -20.31 -1.15 -8.41
CA PRO A 102 -20.31 -0.81 -6.99
C PRO A 102 -19.14 -1.46 -6.25
N GLY A 103 -18.28 -0.63 -5.65
CA GLY A 103 -17.09 -1.05 -4.94
C GLY A 103 -15.90 -1.46 -5.84
N TRP A 104 -15.96 -1.22 -7.15
CA TRP A 104 -14.85 -1.48 -8.07
C TRP A 104 -14.38 -0.21 -8.76
N ARG A 105 -13.08 0.02 -8.72
CA ARG A 105 -12.42 1.15 -9.36
C ARG A 105 -11.27 0.68 -10.23
N PHE A 106 -11.18 1.26 -11.42
CA PHE A 106 -10.00 1.24 -12.26
C PHE A 106 -9.31 2.60 -12.21
N THR A 107 -8.00 2.61 -12.06
CA THR A 107 -7.16 3.82 -12.10
C THR A 107 -6.09 3.65 -13.17
N ALA A 108 -5.85 4.69 -13.96
CA ALA A 108 -4.74 4.79 -14.90
C ALA A 108 -4.00 6.11 -14.67
N GLY A 109 -2.68 6.07 -14.63
CA GLY A 109 -1.81 7.21 -14.30
C GLY A 109 -1.19 7.06 -12.93
N THR A 110 -1.23 8.09 -12.09
CA THR A 110 -0.76 8.00 -10.69
C THR A 110 -1.72 7.13 -9.88
N LEU A 111 -1.21 6.11 -9.22
CA LEU A 111 -1.97 5.09 -8.52
C LEU A 111 -2.24 5.47 -7.06
N ASN A 112 -3.17 4.74 -6.43
CA ASN A 112 -3.30 4.76 -4.97
C ASN A 112 -2.29 3.76 -4.38
N ARG A 113 -1.34 4.27 -3.63
CA ARG A 113 -0.22 3.50 -3.08
C ARG A 113 -0.54 2.73 -1.80
N GLU A 114 -1.72 2.87 -1.24
CA GLU A 114 -2.11 2.17 -0.02
C GLU A 114 -2.41 0.68 -0.30
N HIS A 115 -1.36 -0.09 -0.60
CA HIS A 115 -1.47 -1.51 -0.88
C HIS A 115 -1.54 -2.31 0.41
N PRO A 116 -2.55 -3.18 0.59
CA PRO A 116 -2.73 -3.93 1.84
C PRO A 116 -1.89 -5.21 1.88
N LEU A 117 -0.68 -5.18 1.36
CA LEU A 117 0.26 -6.29 1.44
C LEU A 117 0.88 -6.40 2.84
N LEU A 118 1.40 -7.58 3.17
CA LEU A 118 2.23 -7.75 4.36
C LEU A 118 3.57 -7.04 4.19
N ASP A 119 4.08 -6.46 5.28
CA ASP A 119 5.39 -5.78 5.30
C ASP A 119 6.52 -6.68 4.80
N ALA A 120 6.42 -7.98 5.03
CA ALA A 120 7.36 -8.98 4.49
C ALA A 120 7.41 -9.02 2.95
N ILE A 121 6.42 -8.46 2.26
CA ILE A 121 6.30 -8.44 0.80
C ILE A 121 6.50 -7.01 0.28
N PHE A 122 5.89 -6.04 0.96
CA PHE A 122 5.90 -4.63 0.59
C PHE A 122 6.01 -3.79 1.85
N ASP A 123 7.17 -3.16 2.02
CA ASP A 123 7.55 -2.38 3.20
C ASP A 123 6.63 -1.16 3.34
N ASP A 124 6.06 -0.97 4.51
CA ASP A 124 5.22 0.17 4.83
C ASP A 124 6.01 1.50 4.84
N ASP A 125 7.34 1.45 5.01
CA ASP A 125 8.22 2.62 4.93
C ASP A 125 8.30 3.24 3.55
N LEU A 126 7.94 2.50 2.51
CA LEU A 126 7.85 3.02 1.15
C LEU A 126 6.82 4.16 1.04
N GLU A 127 5.83 4.23 1.93
CA GLU A 127 4.89 5.38 1.97
C GLU A 127 5.57 6.72 2.27
N PHE A 128 6.81 6.70 2.79
CA PHE A 128 7.60 7.90 3.14
C PHE A 128 8.81 8.10 2.21
N THR A 129 9.16 7.13 1.37
CA THR A 129 10.41 7.16 0.60
C THR A 129 10.25 7.02 -0.90
N ASP A 130 9.08 6.59 -1.33
CA ASP A 130 8.72 6.42 -2.73
C ASP A 130 7.26 6.84 -2.86
N LEU A 131 7.05 8.11 -3.16
CA LEU A 131 5.76 8.78 -2.96
C LEU A 131 4.72 8.44 -4.01
N ALA A 132 5.12 8.13 -5.25
CA ALA A 132 4.20 7.96 -6.36
C ALA A 132 4.45 6.70 -7.15
N GLU A 133 3.41 5.98 -7.47
CA GLU A 133 3.39 4.87 -8.40
C GLU A 133 2.64 5.28 -9.67
N HIS A 134 3.11 4.82 -10.83
CA HIS A 134 2.54 5.22 -12.12
C HIS A 134 2.22 4.02 -13.00
N GLY A 135 0.96 3.88 -13.39
CA GLY A 135 0.56 2.76 -14.24
C GLY A 135 -0.92 2.47 -14.24
N PHE A 136 -1.29 1.24 -13.89
CA PHE A 136 -2.68 0.77 -13.90
C PHE A 136 -3.02 0.05 -12.61
N GLN A 137 -4.21 0.31 -12.07
CA GLN A 137 -4.68 -0.33 -10.84
C GLN A 137 -6.14 -0.72 -10.97
N ILE A 138 -6.49 -1.88 -10.43
CA ILE A 138 -7.87 -2.35 -10.25
C ILE A 138 -8.08 -2.64 -8.79
N GLN A 139 -8.97 -1.88 -8.18
CA GLN A 139 -9.35 -2.08 -6.78
C GLN A 139 -10.79 -2.55 -6.67
N ALA A 140 -11.05 -3.46 -5.73
CA ALA A 140 -12.39 -3.81 -5.32
C ALA A 140 -12.48 -3.83 -3.79
N ASP A 141 -13.53 -3.21 -3.29
CA ASP A 141 -13.91 -3.29 -1.89
C ASP A 141 -15.40 -3.59 -1.78
N THR A 142 -15.69 -4.88 -1.63
CA THR A 142 -17.04 -5.39 -1.49
C THR A 142 -17.20 -6.05 -0.12
N ARG A 143 -18.43 -6.44 0.22
CA ARG A 143 -18.71 -7.12 1.50
C ARG A 143 -17.88 -8.40 1.74
N LYS A 144 -17.48 -9.10 0.67
CA LYS A 144 -16.80 -10.40 0.78
C LYS A 144 -15.44 -10.48 0.09
N LEU A 145 -15.14 -9.51 -0.76
CA LEU A 145 -13.91 -9.51 -1.56
C LEU A 145 -13.25 -8.15 -1.45
N ARG A 146 -11.96 -8.16 -1.13
CA ARG A 146 -11.04 -7.04 -1.34
C ARG A 146 -10.04 -7.46 -2.37
N GLN A 147 -9.82 -6.59 -3.33
CA GLN A 147 -8.88 -6.78 -4.43
C GLN A 147 -8.10 -5.51 -4.61
N ASP A 148 -6.80 -5.65 -4.75
CA ASP A 148 -5.92 -4.61 -5.26
C ASP A 148 -4.93 -5.28 -6.21
N PHE A 149 -5.02 -4.94 -7.47
CA PHE A 149 -4.11 -5.42 -8.51
C PHE A 149 -3.54 -4.20 -9.21
N TRP A 150 -2.20 -4.10 -9.29
CA TRP A 150 -1.57 -2.96 -9.94
C TRP A 150 -0.32 -3.36 -10.72
N LEU A 151 -0.01 -2.53 -11.67
CA LEU A 151 1.25 -2.49 -12.40
C LEU A 151 1.79 -1.07 -12.26
N ASP A 152 2.93 -0.93 -11.61
CA ASP A 152 3.70 0.29 -11.51
C ASP A 152 4.91 0.22 -12.43
N TRP A 153 5.08 1.24 -13.30
CA TRP A 153 6.21 1.33 -14.21
C TRP A 153 7.20 2.37 -13.71
N GLU A 154 8.14 1.94 -12.86
CA GLU A 154 9.04 2.85 -12.17
C GLU A 154 10.13 3.45 -13.09
N LEU A 155 10.70 2.64 -14.00
CA LEU A 155 11.81 3.07 -14.83
C LEU A 155 11.66 2.60 -16.28
N ASN A 156 11.84 3.52 -17.23
CA ASN A 156 11.99 3.18 -18.64
C ASN A 156 13.45 2.82 -18.95
N GLU A 157 13.65 1.88 -19.89
CA GLU A 157 14.97 1.53 -20.36
C GLU A 157 15.64 2.71 -21.07
N THR A 158 16.93 2.92 -20.75
CA THR A 158 17.82 3.87 -21.46
C THR A 158 19.15 3.19 -21.77
N SER A 159 20.08 3.88 -22.44
CA SER A 159 21.42 3.35 -22.68
C SER A 159 22.25 3.07 -21.42
N THR A 160 21.85 3.65 -20.28
CA THR A 160 22.59 3.53 -19.01
C THR A 160 21.77 2.90 -17.90
N ARG A 161 20.49 2.65 -18.12
CA ARG A 161 19.54 2.19 -17.10
C ARG A 161 18.59 1.14 -17.65
N ARG A 162 18.39 0.07 -16.91
CA ARG A 162 17.38 -0.96 -17.21
C ARG A 162 15.98 -0.46 -16.90
N GLU A 163 15.01 -1.02 -17.60
CA GLU A 163 13.61 -0.85 -17.18
C GLU A 163 13.38 -1.52 -15.83
N LYS A 164 12.45 -0.96 -15.05
CA LYS A 164 11.95 -1.56 -13.82
C LYS A 164 10.45 -1.40 -13.78
N PHE A 165 9.75 -2.48 -13.48
CA PHE A 165 8.34 -2.41 -13.10
C PHE A 165 8.04 -3.32 -11.92
N VAL A 166 6.98 -2.98 -11.21
CA VAL A 166 6.42 -3.75 -10.12
C VAL A 166 5.00 -4.15 -10.47
N LEU A 167 4.69 -5.44 -10.35
CA LEU A 167 3.33 -5.95 -10.46
C LEU A 167 2.94 -6.53 -9.12
N GLY A 168 1.87 -5.98 -8.55
CA GLY A 168 1.35 -6.42 -7.26
C GLY A 168 -0.08 -6.94 -7.35
N ASN A 169 -0.42 -7.83 -6.43
CA ASN A 169 -1.76 -8.35 -6.24
C ASN A 169 -2.03 -8.64 -4.78
N TYR A 170 -3.15 -8.13 -4.31
CA TYR A 170 -3.78 -8.51 -3.05
C TYR A 170 -5.20 -8.94 -3.33
N THR A 171 -5.53 -10.17 -2.97
CA THR A 171 -6.88 -10.71 -3.04
C THR A 171 -7.26 -11.29 -1.70
N GLN A 172 -8.29 -10.74 -1.07
CA GLN A 172 -8.82 -11.26 0.20
C GLN A 172 -10.29 -11.62 0.05
N TRP A 173 -10.61 -12.86 0.33
CA TRP A 173 -11.97 -13.37 0.35
C TRP A 173 -12.40 -13.65 1.79
N MET A 174 -13.58 -13.16 2.16
CA MET A 174 -14.09 -13.15 3.54
C MET A 174 -15.45 -13.84 3.67
N PRO A 175 -15.49 -15.19 3.63
CA PRO A 175 -16.74 -15.94 3.86
C PRO A 175 -17.04 -16.06 5.36
N GLY A 176 -18.04 -15.32 5.81
CA GLY A 176 -18.46 -15.37 7.22
C GLY A 176 -17.35 -14.94 8.19
N ASN A 177 -16.89 -15.79 9.09
CA ASN A 177 -15.83 -15.53 10.08
C ASN A 177 -14.44 -15.92 9.60
N PHE A 178 -14.30 -16.49 8.44
CA PHE A 178 -13.04 -16.83 7.83
C PHE A 178 -12.55 -15.72 6.89
N MET A 179 -11.27 -15.72 6.70
CA MET A 179 -10.55 -14.87 5.78
C MET A 179 -9.50 -15.72 5.06
N PHE A 180 -9.41 -15.56 3.76
CA PHE A 180 -8.39 -16.18 2.93
C PHE A 180 -7.78 -15.10 2.06
N ASP A 181 -6.46 -15.05 1.97
CA ASP A 181 -5.80 -14.09 1.10
C ASP A 181 -4.68 -14.70 0.27
N LEU A 182 -4.50 -14.10 -0.90
CA LEU A 182 -3.40 -14.32 -1.81
C LEU A 182 -2.73 -12.98 -2.06
N GLN A 183 -1.45 -12.90 -1.76
CA GLN A 183 -0.62 -11.72 -1.98
C GLN A 183 0.53 -12.08 -2.91
N VAL A 184 0.83 -11.21 -3.86
CA VAL A 184 1.92 -11.41 -4.82
C VAL A 184 2.57 -10.06 -5.10
N LEU A 185 3.90 -10.06 -5.14
CA LEU A 185 4.68 -8.94 -5.66
C LEU A 185 5.75 -9.48 -6.59
N TRP A 186 5.80 -8.95 -7.79
CA TRP A 186 6.82 -9.25 -8.77
C TRP A 186 7.57 -7.98 -9.17
N VAL A 187 8.83 -7.90 -8.80
CA VAL A 187 9.75 -6.83 -9.19
C VAL A 187 10.59 -7.34 -10.34
N HIS A 188 10.53 -6.67 -11.46
CA HIS A 188 11.23 -7.02 -12.69
C HIS A 188 12.22 -5.92 -13.09
N PHE A 189 13.45 -6.34 -13.36
CA PHE A 189 14.45 -5.51 -14.00
C PHE A 189 14.77 -6.12 -15.36
N GLY A 190 14.26 -5.48 -16.41
CA GLY A 190 14.37 -5.92 -17.78
C GLY A 190 15.35 -5.09 -18.61
N GLY A 191 14.99 -4.93 -19.87
CA GLY A 191 15.75 -4.20 -20.89
C GLY A 191 16.57 -5.15 -21.77
N GLN A 192 16.27 -5.10 -23.06
CA GLN A 192 16.91 -5.99 -24.04
C GLN A 192 17.61 -5.21 -25.15
N ASN A 193 17.29 -3.93 -25.30
CA ASN A 193 17.77 -3.14 -26.44
C ASN A 193 19.10 -2.41 -26.15
N ASN A 194 19.25 -1.89 -24.93
CA ASN A 194 20.38 -1.00 -24.59
C ASN A 194 21.22 -1.52 -23.44
N SER A 195 20.67 -2.34 -22.56
CA SER A 195 21.40 -2.88 -21.41
C SER A 195 21.74 -4.35 -21.62
N GLY A 196 23.02 -4.66 -21.65
CA GLY A 196 23.50 -6.05 -21.66
C GLY A 196 23.25 -6.75 -20.34
N GLY A 197 23.17 -8.08 -20.40
CA GLY A 197 23.02 -8.95 -19.26
C GLY A 197 21.59 -9.48 -19.05
N PRO A 198 21.44 -10.50 -18.18
CA PRO A 198 20.17 -11.20 -18.02
C PRO A 198 19.15 -10.37 -17.23
N ALA A 199 17.87 -10.54 -17.52
CA ALA A 199 16.78 -9.94 -16.74
C ALA A 199 16.75 -10.48 -15.30
N GLU A 200 16.60 -9.57 -14.34
CA GLU A 200 16.47 -9.92 -12.93
C GLU A 200 15.02 -9.98 -12.52
N ASN A 201 14.68 -10.85 -11.62
CA ASN A 201 13.33 -11.02 -11.12
C ASN A 201 13.34 -11.30 -9.62
N ASN A 202 12.47 -10.61 -8.92
CA ASN A 202 12.11 -10.95 -7.56
C ASN A 202 10.62 -11.25 -7.50
N PHE A 203 10.25 -12.43 -7.09
CA PHE A 203 8.87 -12.88 -6.97
C PHE A 203 8.61 -13.31 -5.53
N THR A 204 7.78 -12.54 -4.83
CA THR A 204 7.39 -12.83 -3.45
C THR A 204 5.89 -13.02 -3.39
N TYR A 205 5.43 -14.07 -2.70
CA TYR A 205 4.01 -14.30 -2.52
C TYR A 205 3.69 -14.79 -1.11
N ALA A 206 2.45 -14.54 -0.68
CA ALA A 206 1.89 -15.12 0.53
C ALA A 206 0.54 -15.77 0.28
N LEU A 207 0.31 -16.86 1.00
CA LEU A 207 -0.99 -17.50 1.14
C LEU A 207 -1.43 -17.37 2.59
N GLY A 208 -2.54 -16.70 2.81
CA GLY A 208 -3.03 -16.40 4.14
C GLY A 208 -4.39 -17.02 4.44
N MET A 209 -4.58 -17.35 5.71
CA MET A 209 -5.87 -17.69 6.29
C MET A 209 -6.03 -17.06 7.66
N GLY A 210 -7.25 -16.74 8.01
CA GLY A 210 -7.56 -16.16 9.32
C GLY A 210 -8.97 -16.45 9.78
N TYR A 211 -9.16 -16.19 11.07
CA TYR A 211 -10.45 -16.29 11.72
C TYR A 211 -10.66 -15.15 12.68
N SER A 212 -11.84 -14.52 12.64
CA SER A 212 -12.24 -13.50 13.60
C SER A 212 -13.30 -14.05 14.54
N PHE A 213 -13.12 -13.82 15.81
CA PHE A 213 -14.10 -14.21 16.85
C PHE A 213 -15.27 -13.25 16.96
N SER A 214 -15.20 -12.08 16.34
CA SER A 214 -16.25 -11.08 16.39
C SER A 214 -17.40 -11.39 15.45
N LYS A 215 -18.65 -11.30 15.97
CA LYS A 215 -19.85 -11.49 15.16
C LYS A 215 -20.17 -10.32 14.22
N ASN A 216 -19.69 -9.11 14.52
CA ASN A 216 -19.96 -7.88 13.76
C ASN A 216 -18.78 -7.52 12.88
N ARG A 217 -18.52 -8.32 11.88
CA ARG A 217 -17.33 -8.23 11.06
C ARG A 217 -17.22 -7.04 10.15
N PHE A 218 -18.31 -6.69 9.59
CA PHE A 218 -18.37 -5.69 8.54
C PHE A 218 -19.63 -4.87 8.76
N LYS A 219 -19.55 -3.81 9.54
CA LYS A 219 -20.49 -2.73 9.37
C LYS A 219 -20.39 -2.31 7.91
N GLU A 220 -21.51 -2.22 7.22
CA GLU A 220 -21.60 -1.55 5.93
C GLU A 220 -21.20 -0.09 6.14
N SER A 221 -19.91 0.20 6.15
CA SER A 221 -19.44 1.55 6.16
C SER A 221 -19.17 1.92 4.71
N ARG A 222 -19.83 2.95 4.25
CA ARG A 222 -19.54 3.63 2.97
C ARG A 222 -18.26 4.46 3.05
N GLU A 223 -17.42 4.17 4.03
CA GLU A 223 -16.23 4.96 4.33
C GLU A 223 -15.03 4.57 3.47
N PRO A 224 -14.07 5.50 3.30
CA PRO A 224 -12.88 5.25 2.52
C PRO A 224 -12.10 4.01 2.99
N TYR A 225 -11.39 3.40 2.07
CA TYR A 225 -10.65 2.15 2.18
C TYR A 225 -9.85 1.99 3.48
N ILE A 226 -9.25 3.04 4.00
CA ILE A 226 -8.41 3.06 5.21
C ILE A 226 -9.20 2.84 6.50
N LYS A 227 -10.41 3.41 6.61
CA LYS A 227 -11.22 3.32 7.83
C LYS A 227 -11.73 1.90 8.13
N LYS A 228 -11.73 0.99 7.16
CA LYS A 228 -12.27 -0.38 7.31
C LYS A 228 -11.32 -1.37 7.95
N TRP A 229 -10.01 -1.16 7.87
CA TRP A 229 -9.03 -2.07 8.48
C TRP A 229 -9.14 -2.13 10.00
N ASN A 230 -9.47 -1.02 10.63
CA ASN A 230 -9.49 -0.89 12.09
C ASN A 230 -10.73 -1.47 12.77
N SER A 231 -11.66 -2.07 12.02
CA SER A 231 -12.90 -2.65 12.58
C SER A 231 -12.77 -4.13 12.98
N GLN A 232 -11.60 -4.76 12.84
CA GLN A 232 -11.40 -6.16 13.21
C GLN A 232 -11.16 -6.29 14.70
N LYS A 233 -12.18 -6.78 15.44
CA LYS A 233 -12.16 -6.73 16.90
C LYS A 233 -11.27 -7.77 17.57
N THR A 234 -11.23 -9.01 17.12
CA THR A 234 -10.37 -10.04 17.71
C THR A 234 -10.26 -11.23 16.76
N GLY A 235 -9.06 -11.73 16.55
CA GLY A 235 -8.84 -12.86 15.67
C GLY A 235 -7.38 -13.24 15.54
N PHE A 236 -7.13 -14.10 14.59
CA PHE A 236 -5.76 -14.46 14.20
C PHE A 236 -5.65 -14.63 12.68
N THR A 237 -4.43 -14.52 12.19
CA THR A 237 -4.05 -14.87 10.81
C THR A 237 -2.79 -15.71 10.81
N VAL A 238 -2.68 -16.55 9.79
CA VAL A 238 -1.46 -17.32 9.48
C VAL A 238 -1.16 -17.13 8.01
N HIS A 239 0.09 -16.80 7.68
CA HIS A 239 0.55 -16.65 6.31
C HIS A 239 1.78 -17.50 6.07
N TYR A 240 1.77 -18.25 5.00
CA TYR A 240 2.96 -18.83 4.41
C TYR A 240 3.49 -17.87 3.36
N ILE A 241 4.76 -17.43 3.50
CA ILE A 241 5.37 -16.43 2.63
C ILE A 241 6.59 -17.08 1.97
N ASN A 242 6.73 -16.89 0.66
CA ASN A 242 7.86 -17.38 -0.10
C ASN A 242 8.46 -16.25 -0.95
N SER A 243 9.78 -16.13 -0.96
CA SER A 243 10.52 -15.20 -1.80
C SER A 243 11.47 -15.97 -2.73
N HIS A 244 11.48 -15.60 -3.98
CA HIS A 244 12.34 -16.13 -5.01
C HIS A 244 13.03 -14.96 -5.74
N ASP A 245 14.28 -14.71 -5.39
CA ASP A 245 15.10 -13.68 -6.01
C ASP A 245 16.05 -14.30 -7.02
N ARG A 246 16.07 -13.76 -8.23
CA ARG A 246 16.98 -14.10 -9.29
C ARG A 246 17.70 -12.83 -9.75
N SER A 247 18.91 -12.62 -9.26
CA SER A 247 19.74 -11.48 -9.55
C SER A 247 20.92 -11.83 -10.47
N ALA A 248 21.46 -10.84 -11.16
CA ALA A 248 22.66 -11.00 -11.96
C ALA A 248 23.86 -11.24 -11.04
N GLY A 249 24.57 -12.34 -11.27
CA GLY A 249 25.86 -12.62 -10.62
C GLY A 249 27.01 -11.95 -11.35
N THR A 250 28.20 -12.15 -10.83
CA THR A 250 29.43 -11.81 -11.56
C THR A 250 29.59 -12.78 -12.72
N SER A 251 29.78 -12.28 -13.94
CA SER A 251 30.02 -13.08 -15.14
C SER A 251 28.85 -13.89 -15.71
N ASP A 252 27.76 -13.22 -16.11
CA ASP A 252 26.60 -13.78 -16.82
C ASP A 252 25.88 -14.95 -16.13
N ASN A 253 26.26 -15.29 -14.93
CA ASN A 253 25.60 -16.29 -14.12
C ASN A 253 24.54 -15.64 -13.22
N PHE A 254 23.41 -16.36 -13.03
CA PHE A 254 22.41 -15.95 -12.05
C PHE A 254 22.78 -16.43 -10.65
N VAL A 255 22.53 -15.56 -9.68
CA VAL A 255 22.42 -15.95 -8.29
C VAL A 255 20.91 -16.11 -7.99
N THR A 256 20.52 -17.30 -7.56
CA THR A 256 19.15 -17.56 -7.17
C THR A 256 19.08 -17.78 -5.68
N ASN A 257 18.27 -16.93 -5.01
CA ASN A 257 17.93 -17.08 -3.60
C ASN A 257 16.46 -17.46 -3.51
N LYS A 258 16.16 -18.51 -2.75
CA LYS A 258 14.80 -18.96 -2.52
C LYS A 258 14.65 -19.38 -1.07
N ASP A 259 13.65 -18.80 -0.41
CA ASP A 259 13.35 -19.14 0.97
C ASP A 259 11.89 -18.83 1.31
N SER A 260 11.44 -19.33 2.47
CA SER A 260 10.06 -19.16 2.94
C SER A 260 10.00 -19.05 4.45
N GLY A 261 8.89 -18.55 4.95
CA GLY A 261 8.59 -18.49 6.36
C GLY A 261 7.10 -18.48 6.65
N LEU A 262 6.79 -18.58 7.93
CA LEU A 262 5.44 -18.52 8.46
C LEU A 262 5.30 -17.28 9.34
N LEU A 263 4.27 -16.48 9.08
CA LEU A 263 3.88 -15.36 9.90
C LEU A 263 2.55 -15.68 10.58
N PHE A 264 2.57 -15.70 11.90
CA PHE A 264 1.37 -15.79 12.73
C PHE A 264 1.09 -14.44 13.36
N LYS A 265 -0.16 -13.98 13.35
CA LYS A 265 -0.60 -12.74 13.98
C LYS A 265 -1.87 -12.97 14.79
N LEU A 266 -1.84 -12.63 16.07
CA LEU A 266 -3.02 -12.41 16.90
C LEU A 266 -3.33 -10.92 16.90
N PHE A 267 -4.60 -10.55 16.87
CA PHE A 267 -5.02 -9.16 16.96
C PHE A 267 -6.29 -8.99 17.76
N THR A 268 -6.40 -7.84 18.41
CA THR A 268 -7.62 -7.43 19.11
C THR A 268 -7.75 -5.92 19.11
N THR A 269 -8.98 -5.43 18.96
CA THR A 269 -9.30 -4.01 19.15
C THR A 269 -9.97 -3.83 20.50
N HIS A 270 -9.40 -2.96 21.33
CA HIS A 270 -9.96 -2.60 22.62
C HIS A 270 -9.80 -1.10 22.86
N TRP A 271 -10.88 -0.41 23.31
CA TRP A 271 -10.91 1.06 23.45
C TRP A 271 -10.49 1.83 22.19
N ASP A 272 -10.94 1.35 21.02
CA ASP A 272 -10.55 1.89 19.70
C ASP A 272 -9.02 1.91 19.48
N THR A 273 -8.32 0.99 20.14
CA THR A 273 -6.88 0.77 19.98
C THR A 273 -6.69 -0.66 19.51
N ASP A 274 -5.97 -0.81 18.43
CA ASP A 274 -5.60 -2.11 17.89
C ASP A 274 -4.32 -2.59 18.55
N PHE A 275 -4.38 -3.79 19.10
CA PHE A 275 -3.24 -4.50 19.68
C PHE A 275 -2.98 -5.74 18.86
N TYR A 276 -1.73 -6.06 18.66
CA TYR A 276 -1.37 -7.29 18.00
C TYR A 276 -0.08 -7.89 18.57
N PHE A 277 0.00 -9.20 18.42
CA PHE A 277 1.19 -9.98 18.61
C PHE A 277 1.46 -10.76 17.33
N ARG A 278 2.65 -10.68 16.78
CA ARG A 278 3.06 -11.45 15.62
C ARG A 278 4.34 -12.24 15.88
N VAL A 279 4.42 -13.40 15.26
CA VAL A 279 5.59 -14.28 15.28
C VAL A 279 5.96 -14.56 13.83
N TRP A 280 7.17 -14.24 13.48
CA TRP A 280 7.79 -14.66 12.24
C TRP A 280 8.70 -15.85 12.49
N SER A 281 8.52 -16.93 11.77
CA SER A 281 9.39 -18.09 11.83
C SER A 281 9.76 -18.55 10.44
N GLY A 282 11.00 -18.55 10.16
CA GLY A 282 11.55 -18.92 8.86
C GLY A 282 12.50 -17.86 8.37
N GLY A 283 12.70 -17.90 7.08
CA GLY A 283 13.65 -17.03 6.48
C GLY A 283 15.09 -17.39 6.87
N SER A 284 15.93 -17.41 5.91
CA SER A 284 17.35 -17.41 6.09
C SER A 284 17.88 -16.16 5.37
N ARG A 285 19.18 -16.02 5.30
CA ARG A 285 19.81 -15.01 4.43
C ARG A 285 19.39 -15.09 2.95
N HIS A 286 18.61 -16.09 2.55
CA HIS A 286 18.09 -16.28 1.21
C HIS A 286 16.64 -15.82 1.04
N PHE A 287 16.00 -15.39 2.14
CA PHE A 287 14.71 -14.70 2.08
C PHE A 287 14.96 -13.23 1.72
N LEU A 288 14.80 -12.86 0.46
CA LEU A 288 15.18 -11.56 -0.08
C LEU A 288 14.03 -10.93 -0.88
N PRO A 289 12.95 -10.47 -0.24
CA PRO A 289 11.94 -9.65 -0.89
C PRO A 289 12.54 -8.26 -1.17
N ARG A 290 12.56 -7.83 -2.43
CA ARG A 290 13.23 -6.56 -2.79
C ARG A 290 12.52 -5.32 -2.27
N ASN A 291 11.19 -5.38 -2.20
CA ASN A 291 10.36 -4.28 -1.69
C ASN A 291 9.78 -4.59 -0.31
N GLY A 292 10.14 -5.70 0.32
CA GLY A 292 9.69 -6.05 1.66
C GLY A 292 10.59 -5.49 2.75
N ASP A 293 10.05 -5.33 3.95
CA ASP A 293 10.81 -4.85 5.11
C ASP A 293 12.01 -5.78 5.39
N PRO A 294 13.23 -5.24 5.43
CA PRO A 294 14.46 -5.98 5.72
C PRO A 294 14.44 -6.78 7.04
N ILE A 295 13.56 -6.44 7.98
CA ILE A 295 13.43 -7.15 9.27
C ILE A 295 13.13 -8.65 9.07
N TYR A 296 12.38 -9.00 8.01
CA TYR A 296 12.02 -10.37 7.69
C TYR A 296 13.16 -11.21 7.11
N THR A 297 14.28 -10.58 6.74
CA THR A 297 15.51 -11.30 6.37
C THR A 297 16.21 -11.90 7.59
N ASN A 298 15.86 -11.49 8.80
CA ASN A 298 16.23 -12.14 10.05
C ASN A 298 15.35 -13.37 10.27
N ARG A 299 15.93 -14.44 10.75
CA ARG A 299 15.28 -15.75 10.78
C ARG A 299 13.97 -15.79 11.53
N ASP A 300 14.00 -15.40 12.79
CA ASP A 300 12.84 -15.48 13.67
C ASP A 300 12.76 -14.21 14.50
N PHE A 301 11.57 -13.71 14.68
CA PHE A 301 11.31 -12.62 15.64
C PHE A 301 9.89 -12.71 16.19
N GLU A 302 9.72 -12.13 17.35
CA GLU A 302 8.42 -11.89 17.98
C GLU A 302 8.21 -10.39 18.10
N GLU A 303 6.98 -9.94 17.90
CA GLU A 303 6.64 -8.53 17.94
C GLU A 303 5.32 -8.29 18.65
N LEU A 304 5.32 -7.27 19.48
CA LEU A 304 4.12 -6.66 20.04
C LEU A 304 3.94 -5.28 19.44
N GLY A 305 2.72 -4.98 19.02
CA GLY A 305 2.38 -3.67 18.51
C GLY A 305 1.02 -3.18 18.98
N MET A 306 0.90 -1.87 18.98
CA MET A 306 -0.35 -1.19 19.19
C MET A 306 -0.48 0.00 18.25
N GLU A 307 -1.71 0.26 17.83
CA GLU A 307 -2.04 1.39 16.96
C GLU A 307 -3.37 1.99 17.36
N LYS A 308 -3.46 3.30 17.31
CA LYS A 308 -4.70 4.04 17.50
C LYS A 308 -4.81 5.19 16.52
N THR A 309 -6.00 5.33 15.93
CA THR A 309 -6.36 6.50 15.14
C THR A 309 -7.46 7.26 15.86
N TRP A 310 -7.20 8.53 16.16
CA TRP A 310 -8.17 9.49 16.68
C TRP A 310 -8.73 10.30 15.52
N TRP A 311 -10.02 10.23 15.29
CA TRP A 311 -10.73 11.04 14.31
C TRP A 311 -11.26 12.28 15.03
N LEU A 312 -10.74 13.45 14.67
CA LEU A 312 -11.23 14.73 15.20
C LEU A 312 -12.52 15.15 14.49
N ASP A 313 -12.59 14.88 13.19
CA ASP A 313 -13.76 14.97 12.33
C ASP A 313 -13.61 14.00 11.15
N ASP A 314 -14.41 14.17 10.08
CA ASP A 314 -14.34 13.30 8.90
C ASP A 314 -13.08 13.55 8.06
N ASP A 315 -12.46 14.72 8.20
CA ASP A 315 -11.35 15.16 7.37
C ASP A 315 -10.01 15.20 8.11
N ILE A 316 -10.00 15.08 9.44
CA ILE A 316 -8.78 15.18 10.26
C ILE A 316 -8.63 13.96 11.16
N SER A 317 -7.47 13.31 11.06
CA SER A 317 -7.11 12.20 11.94
C SER A 317 -5.69 12.32 12.48
N ILE A 318 -5.50 11.74 13.66
CA ILE A 318 -4.19 11.55 14.29
C ILE A 318 -3.99 10.06 14.46
N ARG A 319 -2.90 9.52 13.93
CA ARG A 319 -2.51 8.11 14.09
C ARG A 319 -1.26 8.03 14.94
N GLY A 320 -1.30 7.20 15.98
CA GLY A 320 -0.14 6.83 16.77
C GLY A 320 0.05 5.33 16.76
N SER A 321 1.27 4.85 16.56
CA SER A 321 1.61 3.44 16.68
C SER A 321 2.93 3.25 17.43
N TYR A 322 3.04 2.10 18.09
CA TYR A 322 4.25 1.65 18.76
C TYR A 322 4.42 0.16 18.55
N GLN A 323 5.63 -0.25 18.20
CA GLN A 323 6.00 -1.64 17.96
C GLN A 323 7.32 -1.95 18.68
N ILE A 324 7.42 -3.14 19.22
CA ILE A 324 8.64 -3.67 19.80
C ILE A 324 8.85 -5.08 19.29
N SER A 325 10.00 -5.35 18.68
CA SER A 325 10.35 -6.66 18.17
C SER A 325 11.60 -7.19 18.86
N GLU A 326 11.58 -8.46 19.22
CA GLU A 326 12.73 -9.21 19.71
C GLU A 326 13.14 -10.24 18.68
N HIS A 327 14.37 -10.17 18.22
CA HIS A 327 14.95 -11.07 17.23
C HIS A 327 15.68 -12.23 17.90
N ARG A 328 15.77 -13.36 17.21
CA ARG A 328 16.47 -14.55 17.70
C ARG A 328 17.91 -14.31 18.11
N ASP A 329 18.60 -13.33 17.53
CA ASP A 329 19.97 -12.93 17.91
C ASP A 329 20.02 -12.05 19.16
N GLY A 330 18.87 -11.78 19.80
CA GLY A 330 18.72 -10.92 20.94
C GLY A 330 18.65 -9.42 20.61
N THR A 331 18.64 -9.06 19.33
CA THR A 331 18.43 -7.67 18.91
C THR A 331 17.00 -7.25 19.25
N ILE A 332 16.83 -6.08 19.83
CA ILE A 332 15.53 -5.48 20.11
C ILE A 332 15.40 -4.25 19.22
N THR A 333 14.29 -4.15 18.50
CA THR A 333 13.91 -2.96 17.74
C THR A 333 12.66 -2.32 18.30
N HIS A 334 12.62 -0.99 18.25
CA HIS A 334 11.45 -0.20 18.63
C HIS A 334 11.09 0.68 17.43
N THR A 335 9.83 0.71 17.07
CA THR A 335 9.31 1.60 16.03
C THR A 335 8.17 2.43 16.61
N GLU A 336 8.26 3.72 16.43
CA GLU A 336 7.27 4.70 16.85
C GLU A 336 6.82 5.50 15.63
N LEU A 337 5.51 5.68 15.49
CA LEU A 337 4.92 6.54 14.48
C LEU A 337 3.89 7.45 15.11
N LEU A 338 3.98 8.73 14.79
CA LEU A 338 2.92 9.71 15.01
C LEU A 338 2.65 10.40 13.68
N SER A 339 1.42 10.40 13.21
CA SER A 339 1.05 11.15 12.01
C SER A 339 -0.26 11.91 12.20
N VAL A 340 -0.34 13.07 11.56
CA VAL A 340 -1.54 13.88 11.43
C VAL A 340 -1.90 13.92 9.97
N GLN A 341 -3.08 13.49 9.64
CA GLN A 341 -3.61 13.54 8.27
C GLN A 341 -4.81 14.47 8.23
N TRP A 342 -4.89 15.28 7.20
CA TRP A 342 -6.05 16.11 6.93
C TRP A 342 -6.32 16.23 5.44
N HIS A 343 -7.60 16.31 5.13
CA HIS A 343 -8.14 16.44 3.80
C HIS A 343 -9.02 17.69 3.73
N ILE A 344 -8.86 18.48 2.69
CA ILE A 344 -9.74 19.63 2.42
C ILE A 344 -10.22 19.50 0.98
N ASP A 345 -11.53 19.70 0.77
CA ASP A 345 -12.08 19.79 -0.57
C ASP A 345 -12.92 21.06 -0.76
N PHE A 346 -12.77 21.68 -1.93
CA PHE A 346 -13.55 22.84 -2.35
C PHE A 346 -14.17 22.59 -3.71
N THR A 347 -15.50 22.69 -3.80
CA THR A 347 -16.18 22.67 -5.09
C THR A 347 -16.08 24.05 -5.74
N LEU A 348 -15.31 24.12 -6.84
CA LEU A 348 -15.06 25.37 -7.56
C LEU A 348 -16.16 25.70 -8.57
N SER A 349 -16.73 24.71 -9.23
CA SER A 349 -17.87 24.89 -10.14
C SER A 349 -18.77 23.66 -10.17
N LYS A 350 -20.07 23.90 -10.28
CA LYS A 350 -21.09 22.89 -10.61
C LYS A 350 -21.87 23.40 -11.81
N ASN A 351 -21.75 22.74 -12.95
CA ASN A 351 -22.67 22.99 -14.06
C ASN A 351 -23.95 22.20 -13.80
N HIS A 352 -25.04 22.87 -13.53
CA HIS A 352 -26.36 22.26 -13.61
C HIS A 352 -26.60 21.95 -15.09
N SER A 353 -26.73 20.68 -15.44
CA SER A 353 -27.27 20.32 -16.75
C SER A 353 -28.67 20.94 -16.84
N ASP A 354 -28.83 21.84 -17.80
CA ASP A 354 -30.11 22.45 -18.12
C ASP A 354 -31.20 21.39 -18.16
N THR A 355 -32.18 21.53 -17.30
CA THR A 355 -33.46 20.87 -17.46
C THR A 355 -34.00 21.33 -18.80
N VAL A 356 -33.96 20.45 -19.81
CA VAL A 356 -34.69 20.68 -21.05
C VAL A 356 -36.14 20.91 -20.65
N PRO A 357 -36.72 22.11 -20.89
CA PRO A 357 -38.13 22.30 -20.64
C PRO A 357 -38.89 21.37 -21.59
N ASN A 358 -39.71 20.50 -21.04
CA ASN A 358 -40.69 19.77 -21.81
C ASN A 358 -41.55 20.80 -22.60
N GLN A 359 -41.28 20.93 -23.88
CA GLN A 359 -42.22 21.56 -24.78
C GLN A 359 -43.35 20.58 -25.01
N HIS A 360 -44.52 21.04 -24.66
CA HIS A 360 -45.83 20.40 -24.88
C HIS A 360 -46.11 20.06 -26.34
#